data_3b0073369fd975cb7e96befc5cfcc34a
#
_entry.id   3b0073369fd975cb7e96befc5cfcc34a
#
_cell.length_a   1.000
_cell.length_b   1.000
_cell.length_c   1.000
_cell.angle_alpha   90.00
_cell.angle_beta   90.00
_cell.angle_gamma   90.00
#
_symmetry.space_group_name_H-M   'P 1'
#
loop_
_entity.id
_entity.type
_entity.pdbx_description
1 polymer ?
#
loop_
_entity_poly.entity_id
_entity_poly.type
_entity_poly.pdbx_seq_one_letter_code
_entity_poly.pdbx_strand_id
1 'polypeptide(L)'
;DMDLYWADGTTTQTETTPVMLTNAGRSKKKAIVSFVDDDCRSEAYTVLFPLVQELGMPYTVACPAGLMGKTGRMTVEQLQEMARSGVTVACHTMTETDMEQDTPETLEATLQQFEAEMRRWGIRGVRSYAYVNGRYKADCLNTVKKYFDLGLTVEKGINQIPYESCRMKRVEVFPKNKSYTLEDVKAWVDKAVQDGGWLILMTHAWYTTFDAAQLKELVGYIRASGAELMDLYDALDATGNVVEAGDYQKPGADAAEPFFVV
;
A
#
# COMPACT_ATOMS: atom_id res chain seq x y z
N ASP A 1 -0.55 -12.83 -41.91
CA ASP A 1 -0.55 -13.75 -43.09
C ASP A 1 0.85 -14.27 -43.22
N MET A 2 1.02 -15.55 -42.90
CA MET A 2 2.29 -16.26 -43.13
C MET A 2 1.97 -17.36 -44.13
N ASP A 3 2.38 -17.12 -45.38
CA ASP A 3 2.24 -18.11 -46.45
C ASP A 3 3.36 -19.15 -46.35
N LEU A 4 3.02 -20.38 -46.05
CA LEU A 4 3.95 -21.53 -46.11
C LEU A 4 3.87 -22.16 -47.49
N TYR A 5 4.98 -22.05 -48.27
CA TYR A 5 5.11 -22.75 -49.58
C TYR A 5 5.68 -24.15 -49.36
N TRP A 6 4.98 -25.16 -49.94
CA TRP A 6 5.51 -26.50 -50.08
C TRP A 6 6.13 -26.68 -51.47
N ALA A 7 7.05 -27.62 -51.59
CA ALA A 7 7.87 -27.80 -52.80
C ALA A 7 7.11 -28.27 -54.05
N ASP A 8 5.79 -28.48 -53.97
CA ASP A 8 4.92 -28.90 -55.07
C ASP A 8 4.01 -27.79 -55.64
N GLY A 9 4.13 -26.57 -55.06
CA GLY A 9 3.38 -25.41 -55.60
C GLY A 9 1.87 -25.41 -55.33
N THR A 10 1.34 -26.24 -54.43
CA THR A 10 -0.07 -26.21 -54.03
C THR A 10 -0.28 -25.38 -52.78
N THR A 11 -1.07 -24.31 -52.87
CA THR A 11 -1.54 -23.49 -51.76
C THR A 11 -2.75 -24.13 -51.10
N THR A 12 -2.63 -24.61 -49.90
CA THR A 12 -3.79 -24.98 -49.07
C THR A 12 -4.17 -23.75 -48.21
N GLN A 13 -5.31 -23.14 -48.51
CA GLN A 13 -5.92 -22.17 -47.62
C GLN A 13 -6.46 -22.92 -46.40
N THR A 14 -5.85 -22.73 -45.24
CA THR A 14 -6.42 -23.14 -43.97
C THR A 14 -7.33 -22.00 -43.49
N GLU A 15 -8.66 -22.23 -43.55
CA GLU A 15 -9.60 -21.36 -42.87
C GLU A 15 -9.32 -21.44 -41.37
N THR A 16 -8.67 -20.41 -40.81
CA THR A 16 -8.58 -20.24 -39.39
C THR A 16 -9.90 -19.69 -38.88
N THR A 17 -10.76 -20.57 -38.38
CA THR A 17 -11.92 -20.17 -37.59
C THR A 17 -11.37 -19.35 -36.41
N PRO A 18 -11.84 -18.12 -36.19
CA PRO A 18 -11.38 -17.36 -35.03
C PRO A 18 -11.84 -18.11 -33.78
N VAL A 19 -10.87 -18.63 -33.01
CA VAL A 19 -11.14 -19.15 -31.67
C VAL A 19 -11.53 -17.97 -30.82
N MET A 20 -12.82 -17.78 -30.60
CA MET A 20 -13.31 -16.88 -29.57
C MET A 20 -12.82 -17.45 -28.24
N LEU A 21 -11.75 -16.87 -27.72
CA LEU A 21 -11.37 -17.08 -26.32
C LEU A 21 -12.51 -16.53 -25.46
N THR A 22 -13.48 -17.38 -25.18
CA THR A 22 -14.47 -17.07 -24.16
C THR A 22 -13.73 -16.90 -22.84
N ASN A 23 -14.00 -15.80 -22.13
CA ASN A 23 -13.49 -15.51 -20.78
C ASN A 23 -13.99 -16.50 -19.71
N ALA A 24 -14.39 -17.70 -20.08
CA ALA A 24 -14.81 -18.79 -19.21
C ALA A 24 -13.54 -19.40 -18.59
N GLY A 25 -13.10 -18.85 -17.45
CA GLY A 25 -12.02 -19.46 -16.68
C GLY A 25 -11.01 -18.51 -16.03
N ARG A 26 -11.15 -17.20 -16.10
CA ARG A 26 -10.43 -16.33 -15.17
C ARG A 26 -11.07 -16.53 -13.79
N SER A 27 -10.44 -17.36 -12.94
CA SER A 27 -10.69 -17.29 -11.49
C SER A 27 -10.70 -15.82 -11.11
N LYS A 28 -11.83 -15.32 -10.57
CA LYS A 28 -11.87 -13.95 -10.04
C LYS A 28 -10.69 -13.85 -9.08
N LYS A 29 -9.76 -12.93 -9.31
CA LYS A 29 -8.69 -12.65 -8.35
C LYS A 29 -9.40 -12.25 -7.05
N LYS A 30 -9.01 -12.89 -5.94
CA LYS A 30 -9.56 -12.54 -4.64
C LYS A 30 -9.31 -11.07 -4.35
N ALA A 31 -10.27 -10.43 -3.68
CA ALA A 31 -10.06 -9.09 -3.17
C ALA A 31 -9.00 -9.10 -2.06
N ILE A 32 -8.16 -8.07 -2.05
CA ILE A 32 -7.19 -7.85 -0.98
C ILE A 32 -7.60 -6.60 -0.22
N VAL A 33 -7.47 -6.65 1.11
CA VAL A 33 -7.70 -5.50 2.00
C VAL A 33 -6.44 -5.29 2.83
N SER A 34 -5.91 -4.07 2.84
CA SER A 34 -4.78 -3.66 3.68
C SER A 34 -5.15 -2.47 4.56
N PHE A 35 -4.52 -2.36 5.72
CA PHE A 35 -4.71 -1.23 6.63
C PHE A 35 -3.43 -0.42 6.77
N VAL A 36 -3.57 0.91 6.80
CA VAL A 36 -2.49 1.87 7.03
C VAL A 36 -2.94 2.92 8.04
N ASP A 37 -2.20 3.11 9.13
CA ASP A 37 -2.39 4.24 10.05
C ASP A 37 -1.36 5.32 9.79
N ASP A 38 -1.84 6.53 9.55
CA ASP A 38 -0.94 7.65 9.28
C ASP A 38 -0.52 8.34 10.59
N ASP A 39 0.58 9.10 10.53
CA ASP A 39 1.09 10.04 11.54
C ASP A 39 1.92 9.45 12.70
N CYS A 40 1.93 8.16 12.96
CA CYS A 40 2.62 7.57 14.14
C CYS A 40 2.38 8.35 15.45
N ARG A 41 1.13 8.72 15.71
CA ARG A 41 0.74 9.30 17.00
C ARG A 41 0.86 8.27 18.12
N SER A 42 0.91 8.72 19.37
CA SER A 42 1.00 7.83 20.55
C SER A 42 -0.10 6.76 20.58
N GLU A 43 -1.29 7.07 20.08
CA GLU A 43 -2.45 6.18 20.02
C GLU A 43 -2.25 5.01 19.04
N ALA A 44 -1.41 5.17 18.03
CA ALA A 44 -1.04 4.06 17.14
C ALA A 44 -0.37 2.91 17.92
N TYR A 45 0.44 3.25 18.95
CA TYR A 45 1.06 2.26 19.80
C TYR A 45 0.18 1.88 21.00
N THR A 46 -0.43 2.86 21.70
CA THR A 46 -1.12 2.60 22.97
C THR A 46 -2.53 2.04 22.80
N VAL A 47 -3.18 2.27 21.68
CA VAL A 47 -4.56 1.86 21.42
C VAL A 47 -4.62 0.86 20.26
N LEU A 48 -4.04 1.20 19.12
CA LEU A 48 -4.20 0.41 17.91
C LEU A 48 -3.30 -0.84 17.90
N PHE A 49 -2.04 -0.74 18.30
CA PHE A 49 -1.12 -1.87 18.27
C PHE A 49 -1.58 -3.08 19.12
N PRO A 50 -2.04 -2.92 20.38
CA PRO A 50 -2.61 -4.03 21.13
C PRO A 50 -3.82 -4.69 20.42
N LEU A 51 -4.64 -3.88 19.76
CA LEU A 51 -5.78 -4.38 18.98
C LEU A 51 -5.35 -5.16 17.74
N VAL A 52 -4.33 -4.67 17.03
CA VAL A 52 -3.71 -5.37 15.89
C VAL A 52 -3.18 -6.75 16.32
N GLN A 53 -2.49 -6.82 17.46
CA GLN A 53 -1.99 -8.07 18.03
C GLN A 53 -3.13 -9.00 18.45
N GLU A 54 -4.15 -8.50 19.16
CA GLU A 54 -5.33 -9.27 19.57
C GLU A 54 -6.04 -9.90 18.37
N LEU A 55 -6.18 -9.14 17.30
CA LEU A 55 -6.86 -9.59 16.09
C LEU A 55 -5.95 -10.41 15.15
N GLY A 56 -4.65 -10.44 15.38
CA GLY A 56 -3.70 -11.07 14.45
C GLY A 56 -3.88 -10.53 13.03
N MET A 57 -4.03 -9.19 12.89
CA MET A 57 -4.25 -8.58 11.58
C MET A 57 -2.95 -7.98 11.04
N PRO A 58 -2.63 -8.20 9.76
CA PRO A 58 -1.53 -7.50 9.10
C PRO A 58 -1.81 -6.00 9.03
N TYR A 59 -0.76 -5.19 9.17
CA TYR A 59 -0.93 -3.75 9.38
C TYR A 59 0.30 -2.95 8.99
N THR A 60 0.11 -1.70 8.58
CA THR A 60 1.17 -0.76 8.24
C THR A 60 1.02 0.55 9.02
N VAL A 61 2.12 1.13 9.48
CA VAL A 61 2.16 2.50 10.02
C VAL A 61 2.98 3.42 9.12
N ALA A 62 2.46 4.61 8.83
CA ALA A 62 3.18 5.62 8.05
C ALA A 62 3.90 6.59 9.01
N CYS A 63 5.23 6.58 8.94
CA CYS A 63 6.12 7.21 9.92
C CYS A 63 6.66 8.55 9.44
N PRO A 64 6.34 9.67 10.13
CA PRO A 64 7.01 10.96 9.97
C PRO A 64 8.30 10.99 10.81
N ALA A 65 9.42 10.52 10.23
CA ALA A 65 10.63 10.17 10.97
C ALA A 65 11.19 11.29 11.86
N GLY A 66 11.17 12.52 11.41
CA GLY A 66 11.66 13.67 12.18
C GLY A 66 10.76 14.09 13.35
N LEU A 67 9.56 13.49 13.47
CA LEU A 67 8.63 13.77 14.56
C LEU A 67 8.60 12.68 15.64
N MET A 68 9.28 11.57 15.43
CA MET A 68 9.33 10.49 16.40
C MET A 68 9.94 10.96 17.73
N GLY A 69 9.34 10.52 18.85
CA GLY A 69 9.72 10.91 20.20
C GLY A 69 9.30 12.31 20.63
N LYS A 70 8.62 13.09 19.77
CA LYS A 70 8.05 14.38 20.15
C LYS A 70 6.72 14.20 20.89
N THR A 71 6.26 15.23 21.57
CA THR A 71 4.99 15.21 22.32
C THR A 71 3.83 14.72 21.46
N GLY A 72 3.09 13.72 21.93
CA GLY A 72 1.95 13.13 21.23
C GLY A 72 2.33 12.20 20.08
N ARG A 73 3.60 11.81 19.98
CA ARG A 73 4.10 10.84 18.99
C ARG A 73 4.62 9.58 19.66
N MET A 74 4.69 8.52 18.89
CA MET A 74 5.41 7.31 19.30
C MET A 74 6.89 7.60 19.49
N THR A 75 7.55 6.81 20.34
CA THR A 75 9.01 6.79 20.41
C THR A 75 9.59 5.87 19.33
N VAL A 76 10.89 5.99 19.08
CA VAL A 76 11.59 5.12 18.14
C VAL A 76 11.54 3.66 18.62
N GLU A 77 11.70 3.42 19.94
CA GLU A 77 11.65 2.09 20.54
C GLU A 77 10.28 1.42 20.34
N GLN A 78 9.19 2.20 20.45
CA GLN A 78 7.83 1.73 20.18
C GLN A 78 7.67 1.33 18.71
N LEU A 79 8.16 2.14 17.78
CA LEU A 79 8.15 1.80 16.35
C LEU A 79 8.97 0.54 16.06
N GLN A 80 10.13 0.41 16.67
CA GLN A 80 10.98 -0.77 16.57
C GLN A 80 10.29 -2.04 17.12
N GLU A 81 9.56 -1.92 18.22
CA GLU A 81 8.78 -3.04 18.79
C GLU A 81 7.67 -3.46 17.84
N MET A 82 6.91 -2.51 17.29
CA MET A 82 5.88 -2.79 16.29
C MET A 82 6.48 -3.48 15.06
N ALA A 83 7.60 -2.98 14.54
CA ALA A 83 8.26 -3.57 13.38
C ALA A 83 8.75 -5.01 13.65
N ARG A 84 9.34 -5.27 14.84
CA ARG A 84 9.72 -6.63 15.25
C ARG A 84 8.51 -7.57 15.40
N SER A 85 7.34 -7.03 15.67
CA SER A 85 6.08 -7.79 15.79
C SER A 85 5.35 -7.97 14.45
N GLY A 86 5.99 -7.61 13.32
CA GLY A 86 5.44 -7.80 11.98
C GLY A 86 4.60 -6.65 11.45
N VAL A 87 4.55 -5.50 12.15
CA VAL A 87 3.94 -4.28 11.58
C VAL A 87 4.88 -3.69 10.55
N THR A 88 4.41 -3.50 9.33
CA THR A 88 5.20 -2.86 8.28
C THR A 88 5.25 -1.34 8.44
N VAL A 89 6.31 -0.71 7.94
CA VAL A 89 6.52 0.73 8.04
C VAL A 89 6.48 1.36 6.65
N ALA A 90 5.68 2.41 6.50
CA ALA A 90 5.65 3.28 5.34
C ALA A 90 6.33 4.63 5.66
N CYS A 91 6.85 5.32 4.64
CA CYS A 91 7.30 6.69 4.77
C CYS A 91 6.10 7.63 4.93
N HIS A 92 6.24 8.64 5.81
CA HIS A 92 5.33 9.79 5.90
C HIS A 92 6.13 11.11 5.99
N THR A 93 7.23 11.17 5.25
CA THR A 93 8.25 12.23 5.26
C THR A 93 9.03 12.35 6.58
N MET A 94 9.66 13.51 6.76
CA MET A 94 10.33 13.87 8.01
C MET A 94 9.40 14.64 8.96
N THR A 95 8.51 15.49 8.45
CA THR A 95 7.81 16.50 9.26
C THR A 95 6.34 16.73 8.93
N GLU A 96 5.65 15.80 8.26
CA GLU A 96 4.26 15.97 7.79
C GLU A 96 4.05 17.23 6.91
N THR A 97 5.09 17.65 6.21
CA THR A 97 4.97 18.66 5.15
C THR A 97 4.58 17.96 3.85
N ASP A 98 3.55 18.44 3.19
CA ASP A 98 3.13 17.86 1.93
C ASP A 98 4.08 18.24 0.76
N MET A 99 4.04 17.43 -0.27
CA MET A 99 4.96 17.51 -1.42
C MET A 99 4.70 18.71 -2.35
N GLU A 100 3.62 19.46 -2.16
CA GLU A 100 3.25 20.55 -3.09
C GLU A 100 4.33 21.64 -3.20
N GLN A 101 5.10 21.83 -2.12
CA GLN A 101 6.18 22.82 -2.06
C GLN A 101 7.54 22.28 -2.52
N ASP A 102 7.64 20.97 -2.76
CA ASP A 102 8.90 20.35 -3.13
C ASP A 102 9.25 20.55 -4.61
N THR A 103 10.56 20.55 -4.87
CA THR A 103 11.13 20.18 -6.17
C THR A 103 11.63 18.74 -6.10
N PRO A 104 11.91 18.07 -7.23
CA PRO A 104 12.52 16.74 -7.21
C PRO A 104 13.76 16.65 -6.31
N GLU A 105 14.60 17.69 -6.29
CA GLU A 105 15.85 17.74 -5.51
C GLU A 105 15.57 17.90 -4.00
N THR A 106 14.63 18.75 -3.59
CA THR A 106 14.27 18.93 -2.18
C THR A 106 13.58 17.70 -1.63
N LEU A 107 12.71 17.07 -2.42
CA LEU A 107 12.12 15.80 -2.05
C LEU A 107 13.18 14.71 -1.90
N GLU A 108 14.11 14.60 -2.87
CA GLU A 108 15.16 13.58 -2.81
C GLU A 108 16.01 13.74 -1.54
N ALA A 109 16.40 14.97 -1.19
CA ALA A 109 17.11 15.25 0.07
C ALA A 109 16.30 14.82 1.31
N THR A 110 15.00 15.08 1.33
CA THR A 110 14.09 14.66 2.42
C THR A 110 14.00 13.13 2.51
N LEU A 111 13.88 12.43 1.37
CA LEU A 111 13.78 10.97 1.35
C LEU A 111 15.10 10.30 1.75
N GLN A 112 16.25 10.88 1.38
CA GLN A 112 17.57 10.42 1.86
C GLN A 112 17.71 10.55 3.38
N GLN A 113 17.21 11.65 3.97
CA GLN A 113 17.16 11.80 5.42
C GLN A 113 16.26 10.74 6.07
N PHE A 114 15.08 10.51 5.51
CA PHE A 114 14.18 9.46 5.98
C PHE A 114 14.84 8.09 5.96
N GLU A 115 15.46 7.70 4.85
CA GLU A 115 16.18 6.42 4.76
C GLU A 115 17.31 6.32 5.79
N ALA A 116 18.06 7.40 6.01
CA ALA A 116 19.13 7.43 7.00
C ALA A 116 18.59 7.18 8.41
N GLU A 117 17.45 7.79 8.78
CA GLU A 117 16.79 7.54 10.08
C GLU A 117 16.28 6.09 10.18
N MET A 118 15.59 5.56 9.16
CA MET A 118 15.15 4.17 9.15
C MET A 118 16.33 3.21 9.34
N ARG A 119 17.42 3.44 8.62
CA ARG A 119 18.65 2.63 8.73
C ARG A 119 19.27 2.72 10.12
N ARG A 120 19.33 3.93 10.71
CA ARG A 120 19.83 4.16 12.07
C ARG A 120 18.98 3.43 13.12
N TRP A 121 17.67 3.31 12.90
CA TRP A 121 16.75 2.60 13.79
C TRP A 121 16.67 1.09 13.50
N GLY A 122 17.41 0.59 12.50
CA GLY A 122 17.39 -0.81 12.12
C GLY A 122 16.11 -1.22 11.38
N ILE A 123 15.27 -0.24 10.95
CA ILE A 123 14.08 -0.50 10.14
C ILE A 123 14.48 -0.50 8.67
N ARG A 124 14.16 -1.58 7.97
CA ARG A 124 14.53 -1.77 6.56
C ARG A 124 13.32 -2.17 5.73
N GLY A 125 13.50 -2.17 4.40
CA GLY A 125 12.47 -2.65 3.49
C GLY A 125 11.24 -1.75 3.43
N VAL A 126 11.36 -0.47 3.75
CA VAL A 126 10.29 0.51 3.55
C VAL A 126 10.08 0.68 2.04
N ARG A 127 8.90 0.26 1.54
CA ARG A 127 8.59 0.20 0.12
C ARG A 127 7.43 1.12 -0.28
N SER A 128 6.90 1.89 0.66
CA SER A 128 5.74 2.75 0.41
C SER A 128 5.87 4.12 1.03
N TYR A 129 5.27 5.11 0.39
CA TYR A 129 5.16 6.47 0.86
C TYR A 129 3.70 6.90 0.95
N ALA A 130 3.17 7.08 2.14
CA ALA A 130 1.87 7.72 2.36
C ALA A 130 2.06 9.23 2.24
N TYR A 131 1.50 9.83 1.19
CA TYR A 131 1.63 11.26 0.95
C TYR A 131 0.89 12.05 2.02
N VAL A 132 1.56 13.04 2.60
CA VAL A 132 0.97 13.92 3.61
C VAL A 132 -0.23 14.65 3.00
N ASN A 133 -1.37 14.63 3.70
CA ASN A 133 -2.66 15.13 3.18
C ASN A 133 -3.09 14.49 1.85
N GLY A 134 -2.47 13.38 1.43
CA GLY A 134 -2.69 12.75 0.14
C GLY A 134 -2.19 13.54 -1.06
N ARG A 135 -1.46 14.63 -0.83
CA ARG A 135 -1.00 15.55 -1.87
C ARG A 135 0.32 15.12 -2.47
N TYR A 136 0.40 15.19 -3.77
CA TYR A 136 1.62 14.89 -4.51
C TYR A 136 1.78 15.82 -5.70
N LYS A 137 3.00 15.96 -6.17
CA LYS A 137 3.36 16.78 -7.33
C LYS A 137 3.86 15.88 -8.46
N ALA A 138 3.32 16.07 -9.65
CA ALA A 138 3.59 15.17 -10.78
C ALA A 138 5.10 15.05 -11.10
N ASP A 139 5.81 16.17 -11.07
CA ASP A 139 7.27 16.24 -11.34
C ASP A 139 8.09 15.48 -10.28
N CYS A 140 7.55 15.32 -9.08
CA CYS A 140 8.22 14.61 -7.98
C CYS A 140 8.00 13.08 -8.02
N LEU A 141 7.05 12.58 -8.80
CA LEU A 141 6.73 11.13 -8.83
C LEU A 141 7.89 10.27 -9.30
N ASN A 142 8.74 10.76 -10.21
CA ASN A 142 9.95 10.04 -10.60
C ASN A 142 10.95 9.92 -9.46
N THR A 143 11.04 10.93 -8.59
CA THR A 143 11.85 10.86 -7.36
C THR A 143 11.26 9.86 -6.39
N VAL A 144 9.92 9.85 -6.19
CA VAL A 144 9.25 8.83 -5.35
C VAL A 144 9.58 7.42 -5.82
N LYS A 145 9.50 7.16 -7.13
CA LYS A 145 9.78 5.84 -7.74
C LYS A 145 11.21 5.35 -7.51
N LYS A 146 12.17 6.24 -7.24
CA LYS A 146 13.54 5.84 -6.89
C LYS A 146 13.63 5.17 -5.52
N TYR A 147 12.73 5.48 -4.62
CA TYR A 147 12.77 5.06 -3.21
C TYR A 147 11.68 4.04 -2.86
N PHE A 148 10.51 4.13 -3.49
CA PHE A 148 9.33 3.38 -3.10
C PHE A 148 8.64 2.72 -4.29
N ASP A 149 8.05 1.56 -4.02
CA ASP A 149 7.22 0.82 -4.97
C ASP A 149 5.79 1.39 -5.00
N LEU A 150 5.31 1.95 -3.88
CA LEU A 150 3.95 2.47 -3.72
C LEU A 150 3.95 3.92 -3.23
N GLY A 151 3.08 4.73 -3.81
CA GLY A 151 2.71 6.06 -3.32
C GLY A 151 1.21 6.10 -3.01
N LEU A 152 0.85 6.42 -1.76
CA LEU A 152 -0.52 6.35 -1.26
C LEU A 152 -1.13 7.75 -1.19
N THR A 153 -2.25 7.95 -1.88
CA THR A 153 -3.04 9.18 -1.88
C THR A 153 -4.20 9.09 -0.86
N VAL A 154 -5.07 10.09 -0.82
CA VAL A 154 -6.37 10.06 -0.13
C VAL A 154 -7.53 10.01 -1.13
N GLU A 155 -7.24 9.77 -2.40
CA GLU A 155 -8.26 9.55 -3.41
C GLU A 155 -9.02 8.27 -3.09
N LYS A 156 -10.36 8.35 -3.02
CA LYS A 156 -11.19 7.19 -2.66
C LYS A 156 -11.33 6.21 -3.80
N GLY A 157 -11.13 4.93 -3.51
CA GLY A 157 -11.38 3.89 -4.51
C GLY A 157 -10.71 2.57 -4.21
N ILE A 158 -10.95 1.62 -5.10
CA ILE A 158 -10.31 0.32 -5.15
C ILE A 158 -9.24 0.36 -6.25
N ASN A 159 -8.07 -0.20 -5.95
CA ASN A 159 -6.97 -0.29 -6.89
C ASN A 159 -7.16 -1.54 -7.75
N GLN A 160 -7.55 -1.36 -9.00
CA GLN A 160 -7.71 -2.44 -9.97
C GLN A 160 -6.36 -2.79 -10.58
N ILE A 161 -6.12 -4.07 -10.84
CA ILE A 161 -4.88 -4.54 -11.44
C ILE A 161 -5.03 -4.56 -12.98
N PRO A 162 -4.16 -3.86 -13.73
CA PRO A 162 -2.99 -3.09 -13.30
C PRO A 162 -3.38 -1.75 -12.64
N TYR A 163 -2.61 -1.31 -11.64
CA TYR A 163 -2.82 -0.05 -10.94
C TYR A 163 -1.61 0.87 -11.11
N GLU A 164 -1.83 2.17 -10.90
CA GLU A 164 -0.79 3.18 -10.91
C GLU A 164 -0.12 3.24 -9.53
N SER A 165 1.04 2.62 -9.40
CA SER A 165 1.67 2.33 -8.11
C SER A 165 1.98 3.57 -7.26
N CYS A 166 2.28 4.72 -7.87
CA CYS A 166 2.53 5.97 -7.15
C CYS A 166 1.27 6.80 -6.88
N ARG A 167 0.07 6.28 -7.18
CA ARG A 167 -1.22 6.97 -6.98
C ARG A 167 -2.27 6.01 -6.43
N MET A 168 -1.87 5.20 -5.44
CA MET A 168 -2.76 4.24 -4.82
C MET A 168 -3.88 4.95 -4.05
N LYS A 169 -5.11 4.53 -4.32
CA LYS A 169 -6.33 5.01 -3.68
C LYS A 169 -6.50 4.40 -2.32
N ARG A 170 -7.04 5.18 -1.38
CA ARG A 170 -7.36 4.71 -0.03
C ARG A 170 -8.78 5.13 0.37
N VAL A 171 -9.36 4.41 1.31
CA VAL A 171 -10.64 4.77 1.95
C VAL A 171 -10.39 4.95 3.45
N GLU A 172 -10.71 6.13 3.97
CA GLU A 172 -10.57 6.42 5.41
C GLU A 172 -11.66 5.70 6.20
N VAL A 173 -11.31 5.04 7.31
CA VAL A 173 -12.27 4.23 8.11
C VAL A 173 -12.89 5.09 9.18
N PHE A 174 -12.44 5.98 9.83
CA PHE A 174 -13.05 6.79 10.90
C PHE A 174 -12.84 8.29 10.65
N PRO A 175 -13.46 8.86 9.59
CA PRO A 175 -13.19 10.25 9.22
C PRO A 175 -13.59 11.22 10.34
N LYS A 176 -12.76 12.23 10.60
CA LYS A 176 -13.02 13.27 11.62
C LYS A 176 -14.39 13.92 11.49
N ASN A 177 -14.81 14.16 10.27
CA ASN A 177 -16.07 14.83 9.95
C ASN A 177 -17.29 13.87 9.98
N LYS A 178 -17.08 12.60 10.32
CA LYS A 178 -18.13 11.56 10.32
C LYS A 178 -18.91 11.51 8.99
N SER A 179 -18.24 11.77 7.87
CA SER A 179 -18.88 11.87 6.56
C SER A 179 -19.46 10.56 6.05
N TYR A 180 -19.08 9.43 6.65
CA TYR A 180 -19.64 8.11 6.40
C TYR A 180 -19.45 7.17 7.59
N THR A 181 -20.21 6.09 7.58
CA THR A 181 -20.37 5.12 8.66
C THR A 181 -19.51 3.87 8.42
N LEU A 182 -19.49 2.96 9.41
CA LEU A 182 -18.91 1.63 9.24
C LEU A 182 -19.59 0.85 8.10
N GLU A 183 -20.90 0.99 7.91
CA GLU A 183 -21.61 0.31 6.81
C GLU A 183 -21.16 0.83 5.43
N ASP A 184 -20.85 2.13 5.33
CA ASP A 184 -20.26 2.66 4.09
C ASP A 184 -18.88 2.04 3.80
N VAL A 185 -18.07 1.79 4.85
CA VAL A 185 -16.78 1.10 4.68
C VAL A 185 -16.98 -0.37 4.30
N LYS A 186 -17.95 -1.08 4.92
CA LYS A 186 -18.30 -2.45 4.53
C LYS A 186 -18.75 -2.53 3.07
N ALA A 187 -19.49 -1.54 2.57
CA ALA A 187 -19.87 -1.47 1.16
C ALA A 187 -18.65 -1.37 0.22
N TRP A 188 -17.56 -0.73 0.65
CA TRP A 188 -16.29 -0.75 -0.10
C TRP A 188 -15.64 -2.13 -0.11
N VAL A 189 -15.73 -2.88 1.01
CA VAL A 189 -15.26 -4.27 1.08
C VAL A 189 -16.06 -5.15 0.11
N ASP A 190 -17.40 -5.05 0.14
CA ASP A 190 -18.28 -5.80 -0.75
C ASP A 190 -17.98 -5.51 -2.22
N LYS A 191 -17.76 -4.23 -2.54
CA LYS A 191 -17.37 -3.82 -3.89
C LYS A 191 -16.02 -4.41 -4.29
N ALA A 192 -15.04 -4.45 -3.40
CA ALA A 192 -13.75 -5.08 -3.67
C ALA A 192 -13.90 -6.58 -3.92
N VAL A 193 -14.75 -7.27 -3.13
CA VAL A 193 -15.04 -8.70 -3.32
C VAL A 193 -15.77 -8.95 -4.65
N GLN A 194 -16.70 -8.09 -5.00
CA GLN A 194 -17.47 -8.22 -6.24
C GLN A 194 -16.61 -8.01 -7.49
N ASP A 195 -15.79 -6.95 -7.50
CA ASP A 195 -15.08 -6.50 -8.69
C ASP A 195 -13.66 -7.11 -8.78
N GLY A 196 -13.16 -7.65 -7.67
CA GLY A 196 -11.75 -7.94 -7.45
C GLY A 196 -10.97 -6.64 -7.19
N GLY A 197 -9.71 -6.74 -6.82
CA GLY A 197 -8.83 -5.59 -6.64
C GLY A 197 -8.33 -5.42 -5.21
N TRP A 198 -7.60 -4.34 -4.99
CA TRP A 198 -6.94 -4.06 -3.72
C TRP A 198 -7.55 -2.81 -3.07
N LEU A 199 -8.24 -3.00 -1.94
CA LEU A 199 -8.77 -1.95 -1.10
C LEU A 199 -7.76 -1.62 0.01
N ILE A 200 -7.30 -0.38 0.08
CA ILE A 200 -6.43 0.10 1.15
C ILE A 200 -7.26 0.98 2.07
N LEU A 201 -7.37 0.57 3.33
CA LEU A 201 -8.10 1.27 4.37
C LEU A 201 -7.14 2.12 5.20
N MET A 202 -7.43 3.41 5.32
CA MET A 202 -6.63 4.38 6.05
C MET A 202 -7.27 4.64 7.42
N THR A 203 -6.47 4.60 8.48
CA THR A 203 -6.87 4.98 9.83
C THR A 203 -6.01 6.10 10.37
N HIS A 204 -6.53 6.78 11.39
CA HIS A 204 -5.80 7.68 12.26
C HIS A 204 -6.24 7.35 13.69
N ALA A 205 -5.50 6.47 14.36
CA ALA A 205 -5.87 5.98 15.69
C ALA A 205 -6.05 7.09 16.76
N TRP A 206 -5.49 8.27 16.50
CA TRP A 206 -5.60 9.44 17.36
C TRP A 206 -6.85 10.30 17.13
N TYR A 207 -7.67 10.00 16.12
CA TYR A 207 -8.92 10.71 15.93
C TYR A 207 -9.93 10.34 17.01
N THR A 208 -10.69 11.33 17.49
CA THR A 208 -11.77 11.10 18.46
C THR A 208 -12.91 10.24 17.90
N THR A 209 -12.92 10.03 16.59
CA THR A 209 -13.85 9.15 15.88
C THR A 209 -13.38 7.70 15.83
N PHE A 210 -12.12 7.43 16.17
CA PHE A 210 -11.59 6.06 16.19
C PHE A 210 -12.36 5.20 17.20
N ASP A 211 -12.83 4.04 16.74
CA ASP A 211 -13.63 3.11 17.55
C ASP A 211 -13.07 1.69 17.41
N ALA A 212 -12.49 1.20 18.51
CA ALA A 212 -11.88 -0.13 18.55
C ALA A 212 -12.89 -1.26 18.36
N ALA A 213 -14.13 -1.10 18.84
CA ALA A 213 -15.17 -2.11 18.67
C ALA A 213 -15.62 -2.19 17.21
N GLN A 214 -15.78 -1.07 16.55
CA GLN A 214 -16.11 -1.02 15.13
C GLN A 214 -14.95 -1.54 14.26
N LEU A 215 -13.67 -1.32 14.66
CA LEU A 215 -12.55 -1.91 13.94
C LEU A 215 -12.54 -3.44 14.06
N LYS A 216 -12.83 -3.99 15.26
CA LYS A 216 -12.99 -5.45 15.45
C LYS A 216 -14.10 -6.01 14.57
N GLU A 217 -15.24 -5.33 14.53
CA GLU A 217 -16.38 -5.71 13.69
C GLU A 217 -15.99 -5.69 12.20
N LEU A 218 -15.30 -4.63 11.73
CA LEU A 218 -14.85 -4.52 10.34
C LEU A 218 -13.88 -5.64 9.96
N VAL A 219 -12.91 -5.94 10.81
CA VAL A 219 -11.96 -7.04 10.57
C VAL A 219 -12.67 -8.40 10.50
N GLY A 220 -13.64 -8.64 11.40
CA GLY A 220 -14.49 -9.82 11.34
C GLY A 220 -15.29 -9.90 10.03
N TYR A 221 -15.87 -8.78 9.61
CA TYR A 221 -16.59 -8.66 8.35
C TYR A 221 -15.72 -8.96 7.13
N ILE A 222 -14.52 -8.37 7.05
CA ILE A 222 -13.57 -8.61 5.96
C ILE A 222 -13.22 -10.11 5.85
N ARG A 223 -12.92 -10.75 6.98
CA ARG A 223 -12.62 -12.20 7.00
C ARG A 223 -13.81 -13.04 6.55
N ALA A 224 -15.02 -12.68 6.95
CA ALA A 224 -16.24 -13.39 6.56
C ALA A 224 -16.59 -13.18 5.07
N SER A 225 -16.23 -12.04 4.48
CA SER A 225 -16.49 -11.71 3.08
C SER A 225 -15.68 -12.54 2.08
N GLY A 226 -14.62 -13.20 2.54
CA GLY A 226 -13.67 -13.94 1.70
C GLY A 226 -12.57 -13.07 1.07
N ALA A 227 -12.48 -11.79 1.42
CA ALA A 227 -11.33 -10.96 1.08
C ALA A 227 -10.09 -11.39 1.90
N GLU A 228 -8.91 -11.23 1.32
CA GLU A 228 -7.65 -11.53 1.99
C GLU A 228 -7.11 -10.30 2.70
N LEU A 229 -6.87 -10.42 4.01
CA LEU A 229 -6.17 -9.38 4.78
C LEU A 229 -4.67 -9.57 4.59
N MET A 230 -3.99 -8.54 4.07
CA MET A 230 -2.55 -8.50 3.86
C MET A 230 -1.99 -7.15 4.27
N ASP A 231 -0.75 -7.08 4.73
CA ASP A 231 -0.07 -5.78 4.78
C ASP A 231 0.22 -5.26 3.36
N LEU A 232 0.73 -4.03 3.27
CA LEU A 232 0.98 -3.40 1.96
C LEU A 232 1.99 -4.19 1.11
N TYR A 233 2.98 -4.84 1.72
CA TYR A 233 4.07 -5.46 0.98
C TYR A 233 3.72 -6.86 0.53
N ASP A 234 3.03 -7.63 1.37
CA ASP A 234 2.46 -8.91 0.98
C ASP A 234 1.43 -8.74 -0.15
N ALA A 235 0.59 -7.69 -0.05
CA ALA A 235 -0.38 -7.36 -1.10
C ALA A 235 0.29 -6.94 -2.40
N LEU A 236 1.35 -6.14 -2.33
CA LEU A 236 2.14 -5.74 -3.50
C LEU A 236 2.76 -6.96 -4.19
N ASP A 237 3.35 -7.87 -3.41
CA ASP A 237 3.99 -9.07 -3.94
C ASP A 237 2.93 -10.04 -4.54
N ALA A 238 1.76 -10.18 -3.89
CA ALA A 238 0.65 -11.01 -4.38
C ALA A 238 0.01 -10.47 -5.67
N THR A 239 -0.03 -9.16 -5.86
CA THR A 239 -0.61 -8.53 -7.06
C THR A 239 0.35 -8.48 -8.24
N GLY A 240 1.62 -8.75 -8.01
CA GLY A 240 2.71 -8.54 -8.94
C GLY A 240 3.08 -7.06 -9.03
N ASN A 241 4.37 -6.78 -8.94
CA ASN A 241 4.90 -5.43 -9.06
C ASN A 241 4.67 -4.95 -10.49
N VAL A 242 3.63 -4.15 -10.72
CA VAL A 242 3.42 -3.50 -12.02
C VAL A 242 4.36 -2.31 -12.08
N VAL A 243 5.63 -2.60 -12.37
CA VAL A 243 6.59 -1.57 -12.74
C VAL A 243 6.13 -1.04 -14.10
N GLU A 244 5.62 0.18 -14.16
CA GLU A 244 5.50 0.87 -15.43
C GLU A 244 6.87 0.83 -16.12
N ALA A 245 6.90 0.36 -17.37
CA ALA A 245 8.12 0.32 -18.17
C ALA A 245 8.63 1.77 -18.38
N GLY A 246 9.59 2.15 -17.58
CA GLY A 246 10.29 3.42 -17.61
C GLY A 246 11.60 3.26 -16.84
N ASP A 247 12.64 3.90 -17.26
CA ASP A 247 14.07 3.77 -16.92
C ASP A 247 14.47 3.73 -15.43
N TYR A 248 13.66 3.08 -14.60
CA TYR A 248 13.86 3.00 -13.15
C TYR A 248 14.69 1.77 -12.77
N GLN A 249 15.90 2.00 -12.31
CA GLN A 249 16.67 1.02 -11.54
C GLN A 249 16.56 1.35 -10.05
N LYS A 250 15.86 0.46 -9.30
CA LYS A 250 15.74 0.57 -7.85
C LYS A 250 17.13 0.52 -7.20
N PRO A 251 17.57 1.54 -6.44
CA PRO A 251 18.81 1.46 -5.70
C PRO A 251 18.68 0.38 -4.62
N GLY A 252 19.52 -0.66 -4.67
CA GLY A 252 19.72 -1.56 -3.56
C GLY A 252 18.81 -2.79 -3.49
N ALA A 253 18.39 -3.37 -4.62
CA ALA A 253 17.82 -4.73 -4.65
C ALA A 253 18.77 -5.80 -4.08
N ASP A 254 20.05 -5.50 -3.94
CA ASP A 254 21.06 -6.37 -3.33
C ASP A 254 21.12 -6.28 -1.79
N ALA A 255 20.25 -5.50 -1.16
CA ALA A 255 20.21 -5.31 0.30
C ALA A 255 19.11 -6.11 1.00
N ALA A 256 18.48 -7.06 0.34
CA ALA A 256 17.54 -7.98 0.95
C ALA A 256 18.28 -9.08 1.71
N GLU A 257 19.02 -8.73 2.75
CA GLU A 257 19.35 -9.67 3.81
C GLU A 257 18.20 -9.69 4.82
N PRO A 258 17.62 -10.87 5.12
CA PRO A 258 16.58 -10.97 6.14
C PRO A 258 17.14 -10.56 7.49
N PHE A 259 16.41 -9.71 8.21
CA PHE A 259 16.76 -9.38 9.59
C PHE A 259 16.54 -10.59 10.48
N PHE A 260 17.60 -11.27 10.84
CA PHE A 260 17.63 -11.99 12.11
C PHE A 260 18.21 -11.08 13.17
N VAL A 261 17.36 -10.61 14.08
CA VAL A 261 17.80 -10.02 15.34
C VAL A 261 18.23 -11.16 16.22
N VAL A 262 19.49 -11.17 16.62
CA VAL A 262 20.00 -11.91 17.76
C VAL A 262 19.66 -11.14 19.02
#